data_1c762d13b2a1e8325da03682156c501d
#
_entry.id   1c762d13b2a1e8325da03682156c501d
#
_cell.length_a   1.000
_cell.length_b   1.000
_cell.length_c   1.000
_cell.angle_alpha   90.00
_cell.angle_beta   90.00
_cell.angle_gamma   90.00
#
_symmetry.space_group_name_H-M   'P 1'
#
loop_
_entity.id
_entity.type
_entity.pdbx_description
1 polymer ?
#
loop_
_entity_poly.entity_id
_entity_poly.type
_entity_poly.pdbx_seq_one_letter_code
_entity_poly.pdbx_strand_id
1 'polypeptide(L)'
;MSSSASAQPPVALITGASRGIGAAAARAFAQAGYQLLLLARSKPDLEQLAAELGSSTCRVETIAVDLADPQAIGPALEDLLGRGLVPTVLINNAGAAYTGALAEMPLEQWQWLLQLNLTSVLQTCQAVLPALRQTRGLIINVSSHAARNAFPEWGAYCTTKAALASFSRCLAEEERQHGIRVSTLTLGAVNTPLWDTETVHSSFDRHAMLTSERVAETLLSLAQQPSSNVMEDITLMPAAGVL
;
A
#
# COMPACT_ATOMS: atom_id res chain seq x y z
N MET A 1 31.43 4.02 -28.40
CA MET A 1 30.99 4.90 -27.32
C MET A 1 29.49 4.77 -27.23
N SER A 2 29.00 3.82 -26.40
CA SER A 2 27.56 3.63 -26.15
C SER A 2 27.09 4.77 -25.28
N SER A 3 26.26 5.64 -25.83
CA SER A 3 25.47 6.60 -25.07
C SER A 3 24.58 5.81 -24.10
N SER A 4 24.90 5.80 -22.82
CA SER A 4 23.97 5.35 -21.78
C SER A 4 22.82 6.36 -21.77
N ALA A 5 21.74 6.05 -22.47
CA ALA A 5 20.49 6.74 -22.22
C ALA A 5 20.25 6.65 -20.70
N SER A 6 20.24 7.77 -20.00
CA SER A 6 19.95 7.81 -18.57
C SER A 6 18.57 7.20 -18.39
N ALA A 7 18.52 6.02 -17.79
CA ALA A 7 17.26 5.37 -17.47
C ALA A 7 16.43 6.38 -16.63
N GLN A 8 15.18 6.59 -17.01
CA GLN A 8 14.31 7.47 -16.23
C GLN A 8 14.23 6.95 -14.78
N PRO A 9 14.23 7.84 -13.79
CA PRO A 9 14.08 7.44 -12.39
C PRO A 9 12.83 6.58 -12.21
N PRO A 10 12.88 5.52 -11.39
CA PRO A 10 11.70 4.72 -11.11
C PRO A 10 10.64 5.55 -10.37
N VAL A 11 9.37 5.17 -10.52
CA VAL A 11 8.23 5.88 -9.95
C VAL A 11 7.46 4.95 -9.02
N ALA A 12 7.25 5.37 -7.77
CA ALA A 12 6.43 4.64 -6.81
C ALA A 12 5.07 5.35 -6.59
N LEU A 13 3.99 4.63 -6.83
CA LEU A 13 2.64 5.05 -6.48
C LEU A 13 2.27 4.41 -5.15
N ILE A 14 1.92 5.24 -4.15
CA ILE A 14 1.67 4.80 -2.78
C ILE A 14 0.29 5.26 -2.33
N THR A 15 -0.58 4.33 -1.95
CA THR A 15 -1.87 4.64 -1.35
C THR A 15 -1.76 4.73 0.18
N GLY A 16 -2.56 5.60 0.81
CA GLY A 16 -2.48 5.86 2.25
C GLY A 16 -1.17 6.53 2.66
N ALA A 17 -0.63 7.39 1.79
CA ALA A 17 0.72 7.94 1.91
C ALA A 17 0.87 9.03 2.99
N SER A 18 -0.22 9.59 3.55
CA SER A 18 -0.14 10.77 4.43
C SER A 18 0.41 10.48 5.84
N ARG A 19 0.41 9.23 6.29
CA ARG A 19 0.85 8.87 7.66
C ARG A 19 1.31 7.40 7.75
N GLY A 20 1.88 7.03 8.90
CA GLY A 20 2.27 5.65 9.22
C GLY A 20 3.18 5.03 8.17
N ILE A 21 2.90 3.78 7.80
CA ILE A 21 3.71 3.02 6.82
C ILE A 21 3.82 3.75 5.48
N GLY A 22 2.72 4.33 4.99
CA GLY A 22 2.72 5.01 3.69
C GLY A 22 3.65 6.21 3.64
N ALA A 23 3.65 7.04 4.69
CA ALA A 23 4.57 8.20 4.79
C ALA A 23 6.03 7.76 4.96
N ALA A 24 6.28 6.73 5.78
CA ALA A 24 7.62 6.16 5.93
C ALA A 24 8.13 5.56 4.60
N ALA A 25 7.26 4.85 3.87
CA ALA A 25 7.58 4.33 2.53
C ALA A 25 7.90 5.47 1.54
N ALA A 26 7.09 6.54 1.51
CA ALA A 26 7.35 7.69 0.65
C ALA A 26 8.75 8.28 0.91
N ARG A 27 9.16 8.43 2.19
CA ARG A 27 10.51 8.91 2.57
C ARG A 27 11.61 7.95 2.09
N ALA A 28 11.46 6.66 2.35
CA ALA A 28 12.45 5.67 1.96
C ALA A 28 12.63 5.59 0.44
N PHE A 29 11.53 5.64 -0.32
CA PHE A 29 11.58 5.61 -1.78
C PHE A 29 12.16 6.90 -2.37
N ALA A 30 11.82 8.09 -1.82
CA ALA A 30 12.44 9.35 -2.21
C ALA A 30 13.96 9.34 -2.02
N GLN A 31 14.42 8.88 -0.85
CA GLN A 31 15.85 8.74 -0.54
C GLN A 31 16.56 7.75 -1.48
N ALA A 32 15.86 6.74 -1.96
CA ALA A 32 16.37 5.77 -2.94
C ALA A 32 16.29 6.26 -4.39
N GLY A 33 15.88 7.51 -4.64
CA GLY A 33 15.86 8.13 -5.97
C GLY A 33 14.61 7.88 -6.79
N TYR A 34 13.52 7.42 -6.18
CA TYR A 34 12.22 7.28 -6.85
C TYR A 34 11.52 8.64 -6.98
N GLN A 35 10.78 8.83 -8.07
CA GLN A 35 9.72 9.82 -8.17
C GLN A 35 8.47 9.26 -7.48
N LEU A 36 7.60 10.13 -6.98
CA LEU A 36 6.48 9.71 -6.15
C LEU A 36 5.12 10.16 -6.67
N LEU A 37 4.15 9.25 -6.64
CA LEU A 37 2.73 9.48 -6.82
C LEU A 37 2.03 9.11 -5.51
N LEU A 38 1.52 10.08 -4.75
CA LEU A 38 1.03 9.87 -3.39
C LEU A 38 -0.48 10.11 -3.31
N LEU A 39 -1.21 9.12 -2.78
CA LEU A 39 -2.65 9.21 -2.57
C LEU A 39 -2.99 9.07 -1.09
N ALA A 40 -3.85 9.94 -0.58
CA ALA A 40 -4.47 9.81 0.74
C ALA A 40 -5.68 10.74 0.87
N ARG A 41 -6.42 10.65 1.97
CA ARG A 41 -7.58 11.53 2.24
C ARG A 41 -7.17 12.93 2.66
N SER A 42 -6.14 13.04 3.48
CA SER A 42 -5.70 14.32 4.05
C SER A 42 -4.83 15.09 3.04
N LYS A 43 -5.43 16.08 2.40
CA LYS A 43 -4.71 16.98 1.49
C LYS A 43 -3.59 17.76 2.21
N PRO A 44 -3.80 18.36 3.40
CA PRO A 44 -2.73 19.08 4.11
C PRO A 44 -1.52 18.19 4.41
N ASP A 45 -1.75 16.95 4.90
CA ASP A 45 -0.64 16.04 5.24
C ASP A 45 0.13 15.60 3.98
N LEU A 46 -0.57 15.39 2.85
CA LEU A 46 0.06 15.09 1.57
C LEU A 46 0.91 16.26 1.06
N GLU A 47 0.39 17.49 1.15
CA GLU A 47 1.10 18.70 0.73
C GLU A 47 2.35 18.94 1.60
N GLN A 48 2.24 18.73 2.91
CA GLN A 48 3.37 18.79 3.82
C GLN A 48 4.44 17.75 3.47
N LEU A 49 4.04 16.50 3.24
CA LEU A 49 4.97 15.43 2.87
C LEU A 49 5.61 15.70 1.50
N ALA A 50 4.86 16.21 0.54
CA ALA A 50 5.38 16.58 -0.77
C ALA A 50 6.40 17.74 -0.68
N ALA A 51 6.15 18.74 0.17
CA ALA A 51 7.09 19.82 0.43
C ALA A 51 8.37 19.33 1.12
N GLU A 52 8.26 18.35 2.01
CA GLU A 52 9.41 17.70 2.66
C GLU A 52 10.28 16.93 1.66
N LEU A 53 9.67 16.17 0.74
CA LEU A 53 10.36 15.21 -0.12
C LEU A 53 10.73 15.77 -1.49
N GLY A 54 10.00 16.78 -1.96
CA GLY A 54 10.20 17.38 -3.27
C GLY A 54 11.56 18.06 -3.40
N SER A 55 12.27 17.81 -4.51
CA SER A 55 13.57 18.43 -4.80
C SER A 55 13.79 18.48 -6.32
N SER A 56 14.91 19.01 -6.76
CA SER A 56 15.31 18.99 -8.18
C SER A 56 15.52 17.56 -8.72
N THR A 57 15.70 16.58 -7.85
CA THR A 57 15.95 15.16 -8.20
C THR A 57 14.76 14.25 -7.85
N CYS A 58 13.84 14.69 -6.97
CA CYS A 58 12.65 13.92 -6.59
C CYS A 58 11.38 14.72 -6.90
N ARG A 59 10.68 14.35 -7.95
CA ARG A 59 9.35 14.89 -8.26
C ARG A 59 8.29 14.14 -7.47
N VAL A 60 7.42 14.89 -6.77
CA VAL A 60 6.33 14.35 -5.95
C VAL A 60 5.02 14.95 -6.44
N GLU A 61 4.12 14.09 -6.89
CA GLU A 61 2.74 14.45 -7.24
C GLU A 61 1.79 13.86 -6.20
N THR A 62 0.80 14.63 -5.79
CA THR A 62 -0.16 14.21 -4.77
C THR A 62 -1.59 14.36 -5.23
N ILE A 63 -2.47 13.47 -4.79
CA ILE A 63 -3.90 13.64 -4.95
C ILE A 63 -4.65 13.24 -3.68
N ALA A 64 -5.55 14.13 -3.25
CA ALA A 64 -6.42 13.85 -2.11
C ALA A 64 -7.66 13.09 -2.61
N VAL A 65 -7.85 11.86 -2.12
CA VAL A 65 -8.99 11.02 -2.48
C VAL A 65 -9.35 10.09 -1.32
N ASP A 66 -10.65 9.91 -1.08
CA ASP A 66 -11.13 8.86 -0.17
C ASP A 66 -11.34 7.56 -0.94
N LEU A 67 -10.52 6.56 -0.64
CA LEU A 67 -10.63 5.23 -1.24
C LEU A 67 -11.85 4.43 -0.73
N ALA A 68 -12.56 4.93 0.28
CA ALA A 68 -13.86 4.41 0.67
C ALA A 68 -15.01 4.89 -0.24
N ASP A 69 -14.78 5.92 -1.08
CA ASP A 69 -15.69 6.33 -2.13
C ASP A 69 -15.30 5.66 -3.47
N PRO A 70 -16.04 4.64 -3.92
CA PRO A 70 -15.70 3.92 -5.14
C PRO A 70 -15.78 4.77 -6.41
N GLN A 71 -16.54 5.88 -6.40
CA GLN A 71 -16.71 6.75 -7.56
C GLN A 71 -15.56 7.77 -7.69
N ALA A 72 -14.87 8.08 -6.59
CA ALA A 72 -13.78 9.05 -6.59
C ALA A 72 -12.44 8.46 -7.08
N ILE A 73 -12.26 7.13 -7.01
CA ILE A 73 -10.96 6.47 -7.24
C ILE A 73 -10.51 6.60 -8.70
N GLY A 74 -11.37 6.24 -9.64
CA GLY A 74 -11.05 6.26 -11.08
C GLY A 74 -10.61 7.65 -11.54
N PRO A 75 -11.44 8.69 -11.38
CA PRO A 75 -11.10 10.06 -11.78
C PRO A 75 -9.83 10.60 -11.12
N ALA A 76 -9.61 10.29 -9.83
CA ALA A 76 -8.42 10.72 -9.11
C ALA A 76 -7.13 10.08 -9.68
N LEU A 77 -7.18 8.79 -9.98
CA LEU A 77 -6.03 8.09 -10.56
C LEU A 77 -5.77 8.52 -12.01
N GLU A 78 -6.82 8.77 -12.79
CA GLU A 78 -6.69 9.31 -14.15
C GLU A 78 -5.99 10.67 -14.13
N ASP A 79 -6.42 11.60 -13.27
CA ASP A 79 -5.74 12.89 -13.10
C ASP A 79 -4.26 12.71 -12.68
N LEU A 80 -4.00 11.89 -11.66
CA LEU A 80 -2.65 11.70 -11.14
C LEU A 80 -1.71 11.09 -12.19
N LEU A 81 -2.14 10.06 -12.89
CA LEU A 81 -1.35 9.40 -13.95
C LEU A 81 -1.18 10.31 -15.17
N GLY A 82 -2.16 11.16 -15.45
CA GLY A 82 -2.10 12.16 -16.53
C GLY A 82 -1.01 13.22 -16.34
N ARG A 83 -0.42 13.33 -15.15
CA ARG A 83 0.65 14.28 -14.85
C ARG A 83 2.04 13.86 -15.36
N GLY A 84 2.14 12.73 -16.04
CA GLY A 84 3.33 12.33 -16.82
C GLY A 84 4.38 11.52 -16.07
N LEU A 85 4.10 11.07 -14.84
CA LEU A 85 4.91 10.04 -14.16
C LEU A 85 4.30 8.66 -14.42
N VAL A 86 5.11 7.73 -14.95
CA VAL A 86 4.67 6.37 -15.24
C VAL A 86 5.12 5.44 -14.10
N PRO A 87 4.21 4.87 -13.30
CA PRO A 87 4.58 4.05 -12.17
C PRO A 87 5.31 2.77 -12.58
N THR A 88 6.39 2.47 -11.84
CA THR A 88 7.14 1.21 -11.90
C THR A 88 6.81 0.32 -10.72
N VAL A 89 6.32 0.91 -9.61
CA VAL A 89 5.89 0.22 -8.40
C VAL A 89 4.56 0.80 -7.93
N LEU A 90 3.59 -0.07 -7.64
CA LEU A 90 2.36 0.26 -6.93
C LEU A 90 2.39 -0.35 -5.52
N ILE A 91 2.21 0.47 -4.49
CA ILE A 91 2.09 0.03 -3.10
C ILE A 91 0.65 0.29 -2.62
N ASN A 92 -0.15 -0.76 -2.57
CA ASN A 92 -1.47 -0.74 -1.97
C ASN A 92 -1.33 -0.88 -0.45
N ASN A 93 -1.17 0.27 0.23
CA ASN A 93 -0.98 0.36 1.67
C ASN A 93 -2.20 0.92 2.40
N ALA A 94 -3.05 1.71 1.74
CA ALA A 94 -4.25 2.25 2.36
C ALA A 94 -5.12 1.15 2.96
N GLY A 95 -5.61 1.39 4.16
CA GLY A 95 -6.48 0.45 4.85
C GLY A 95 -6.89 0.93 6.22
N ALA A 96 -7.90 0.28 6.77
CA ALA A 96 -8.39 0.49 8.13
C ALA A 96 -8.63 -0.85 8.82
N ALA A 97 -8.86 -0.78 10.12
CA ALA A 97 -9.28 -1.92 10.91
C ALA A 97 -10.58 -1.58 11.68
N TYR A 98 -11.26 -2.61 12.10
CA TYR A 98 -12.45 -2.53 12.94
C TYR A 98 -12.38 -3.66 13.97
N THR A 99 -12.64 -3.30 15.23
CA THR A 99 -12.77 -4.26 16.32
C THR A 99 -14.20 -4.29 16.82
N GLY A 100 -14.76 -5.49 16.98
CA GLY A 100 -16.10 -5.75 17.44
C GLY A 100 -16.59 -7.13 17.01
N ALA A 101 -17.57 -7.66 17.73
CA ALA A 101 -18.16 -8.96 17.43
C ALA A 101 -18.86 -8.95 16.06
N LEU A 102 -18.61 -9.96 15.23
CA LEU A 102 -19.24 -10.08 13.90
C LEU A 102 -20.78 -10.10 13.97
N ALA A 103 -21.33 -10.70 15.04
CA ALA A 103 -22.78 -10.78 15.23
C ALA A 103 -23.45 -9.41 15.43
N GLU A 104 -22.69 -8.41 15.88
CA GLU A 104 -23.18 -7.07 16.20
C GLU A 104 -22.67 -6.00 15.24
N MET A 105 -21.84 -6.39 14.25
CA MET A 105 -21.23 -5.43 13.33
C MET A 105 -22.27 -4.80 12.41
N PRO A 106 -22.38 -3.44 12.38
CA PRO A 106 -23.25 -2.75 11.43
C PRO A 106 -22.85 -3.05 9.99
N LEU A 107 -23.85 -3.30 9.12
CA LEU A 107 -23.60 -3.63 7.71
C LEU A 107 -22.84 -2.51 6.97
N GLU A 108 -23.08 -1.26 7.32
CA GLU A 108 -22.38 -0.11 6.73
C GLU A 108 -20.89 -0.14 7.06
N GLN A 109 -20.53 -0.52 8.28
CA GLN A 109 -19.12 -0.64 8.70
C GLN A 109 -18.43 -1.82 7.99
N TRP A 110 -19.15 -2.92 7.81
CA TRP A 110 -18.68 -4.06 7.02
C TRP A 110 -18.41 -3.68 5.57
N GLN A 111 -19.38 -3.01 4.92
CA GLN A 111 -19.27 -2.56 3.54
C GLN A 111 -18.14 -1.52 3.35
N TRP A 112 -18.06 -0.56 4.27
CA TRP A 112 -16.97 0.42 4.28
C TRP A 112 -15.59 -0.23 4.37
N LEU A 113 -15.43 -1.21 5.28
CA LEU A 113 -14.15 -1.89 5.46
C LEU A 113 -13.77 -2.73 4.24
N LEU A 114 -14.73 -3.43 3.64
CA LEU A 114 -14.53 -4.16 2.38
C LEU A 114 -14.17 -3.21 1.24
N GLN A 115 -14.87 -2.09 1.13
CA GLN A 115 -14.57 -1.09 0.10
C GLN A 115 -13.15 -0.58 0.24
N LEU A 116 -12.74 -0.17 1.44
CA LEU A 116 -11.43 0.43 1.66
C LEU A 116 -10.28 -0.60 1.55
N ASN A 117 -10.44 -1.80 2.12
CA ASN A 117 -9.33 -2.76 2.23
C ASN A 117 -9.20 -3.72 1.04
N LEU A 118 -10.23 -3.85 0.21
CA LEU A 118 -10.28 -4.82 -0.88
C LEU A 118 -10.73 -4.22 -2.21
N THR A 119 -11.94 -3.63 -2.27
CA THR A 119 -12.48 -3.12 -3.53
C THR A 119 -11.65 -1.96 -4.07
N SER A 120 -11.17 -1.08 -3.21
CA SER A 120 -10.30 0.04 -3.60
C SER A 120 -8.97 -0.46 -4.20
N VAL A 121 -8.45 -1.59 -3.70
CA VAL A 121 -7.23 -2.21 -4.24
C VAL A 121 -7.48 -2.72 -5.66
N LEU A 122 -8.61 -3.39 -5.90
CA LEU A 122 -9.02 -3.80 -7.24
C LEU A 122 -9.10 -2.58 -8.18
N GLN A 123 -9.83 -1.53 -7.77
CA GLN A 123 -10.02 -0.32 -8.58
C GLN A 123 -8.68 0.39 -8.87
N THR A 124 -7.81 0.48 -7.85
CA THR A 124 -6.46 1.06 -8.02
C THR A 124 -5.63 0.23 -8.99
N CYS A 125 -5.62 -1.10 -8.84
CA CYS A 125 -4.92 -1.98 -9.78
C CYS A 125 -5.46 -1.81 -11.20
N GLN A 126 -6.78 -1.83 -11.42
CA GLN A 126 -7.38 -1.66 -12.76
C GLN A 126 -6.94 -0.35 -13.42
N ALA A 127 -6.90 0.74 -12.68
CA ALA A 127 -6.48 2.05 -13.21
C ALA A 127 -4.98 2.11 -13.53
N VAL A 128 -4.13 1.44 -12.75
CA VAL A 128 -2.67 1.54 -12.85
C VAL A 128 -2.06 0.44 -13.74
N LEU A 129 -2.72 -0.70 -13.92
CA LEU A 129 -2.22 -1.83 -14.72
C LEU A 129 -1.76 -1.45 -16.13
N PRO A 130 -2.45 -0.59 -16.92
CA PRO A 130 -1.96 -0.21 -18.24
C PRO A 130 -0.55 0.43 -18.20
N ALA A 131 -0.26 1.24 -17.18
CA ALA A 131 1.05 1.85 -16.99
C ALA A 131 2.08 0.84 -16.48
N LEU A 132 1.71 -0.03 -15.54
CA LEU A 132 2.60 -1.07 -15.01
C LEU A 132 2.96 -2.12 -16.07
N ARG A 133 2.08 -2.43 -17.02
CA ARG A 133 2.40 -3.32 -18.15
C ARG A 133 3.48 -2.74 -19.04
N GLN A 134 3.51 -1.42 -19.26
CA GLN A 134 4.56 -0.73 -20.03
C GLN A 134 5.92 -0.83 -19.36
N THR A 135 5.94 -0.75 -18.02
CA THR A 135 7.18 -0.76 -17.23
C THR A 135 7.60 -2.15 -16.75
N ARG A 136 6.77 -3.19 -16.97
CA ARG A 136 6.91 -4.52 -16.35
C ARG A 136 7.07 -4.40 -14.84
N GLY A 137 6.19 -3.62 -14.23
CA GLY A 137 6.30 -3.13 -12.87
C GLY A 137 6.06 -4.16 -11.78
N LEU A 138 5.95 -3.64 -10.56
CA LEU A 138 5.70 -4.43 -9.36
C LEU A 138 4.47 -3.87 -8.63
N ILE A 139 3.61 -4.74 -8.16
CA ILE A 139 2.53 -4.44 -7.22
C ILE A 139 2.90 -5.03 -5.86
N ILE A 140 2.84 -4.22 -4.79
CA ILE A 140 3.01 -4.69 -3.41
C ILE A 140 1.72 -4.42 -2.65
N ASN A 141 1.04 -5.48 -2.23
CA ASN A 141 -0.16 -5.40 -1.42
C ASN A 141 0.20 -5.57 0.07
N VAL A 142 -0.04 -4.54 0.87
CA VAL A 142 0.22 -4.58 2.32
C VAL A 142 -0.93 -5.32 3.00
N SER A 143 -0.62 -6.52 3.44
CA SER A 143 -1.53 -7.42 4.15
C SER A 143 -1.22 -7.46 5.66
N SER A 144 -1.79 -8.39 6.36
CA SER A 144 -1.64 -8.56 7.80
C SER A 144 -1.55 -10.03 8.15
N HIS A 145 -0.94 -10.35 9.28
CA HIS A 145 -1.00 -11.67 9.92
C HIS A 145 -2.45 -12.14 10.14
N ALA A 146 -3.38 -11.20 10.27
CA ALA A 146 -4.82 -11.43 10.29
C ALA A 146 -5.38 -12.09 9.00
N ALA A 147 -4.63 -12.11 7.90
CA ALA A 147 -5.02 -12.84 6.69
C ALA A 147 -4.99 -14.37 6.86
N ARG A 148 -4.23 -14.86 7.85
CA ARG A 148 -4.00 -16.30 8.09
C ARG A 148 -4.45 -16.77 9.45
N ASN A 149 -4.77 -15.84 10.35
CA ASN A 149 -5.12 -16.13 11.73
C ASN A 149 -6.41 -15.43 12.10
N ALA A 150 -7.20 -16.08 12.94
CA ALA A 150 -8.43 -15.54 13.49
C ALA A 150 -8.16 -14.94 14.87
N PHE A 151 -8.66 -13.74 15.08
CA PHE A 151 -8.62 -13.06 16.36
C PHE A 151 -10.05 -12.68 16.77
N PRO A 152 -10.47 -12.93 18.02
CA PRO A 152 -11.75 -12.43 18.52
C PRO A 152 -11.88 -10.92 18.25
N GLU A 153 -13.07 -10.49 17.87
CA GLU A 153 -13.41 -9.10 17.53
C GLU A 153 -12.75 -8.52 16.28
N TRP A 154 -11.82 -9.21 15.63
CA TRP A 154 -11.14 -8.77 14.41
C TRP A 154 -11.69 -9.44 13.13
N GLY A 155 -12.82 -10.14 13.23
CA GLY A 155 -13.34 -11.00 12.15
C GLY A 155 -13.52 -10.29 10.80
N ALA A 156 -14.04 -9.08 10.80
CA ALA A 156 -14.20 -8.29 9.57
C ALA A 156 -12.85 -7.91 8.94
N TYR A 157 -11.90 -7.46 9.74
CA TYR A 157 -10.55 -7.15 9.29
C TYR A 157 -9.83 -8.40 8.75
N CYS A 158 -9.89 -9.52 9.48
CA CYS A 158 -9.34 -10.80 9.04
C CYS A 158 -9.90 -11.21 7.68
N THR A 159 -11.22 -11.06 7.49
CA THR A 159 -11.88 -11.38 6.22
C THR A 159 -11.33 -10.53 5.08
N THR A 160 -11.20 -9.21 5.25
CA THR A 160 -10.67 -8.34 4.20
C THR A 160 -9.22 -8.69 3.84
N LYS A 161 -8.37 -9.00 4.83
CA LYS A 161 -6.97 -9.32 4.60
C LYS A 161 -6.77 -10.72 4.02
N ALA A 162 -7.62 -11.70 4.38
CA ALA A 162 -7.64 -13.02 3.73
C ALA A 162 -8.07 -12.92 2.26
N ALA A 163 -9.10 -12.13 1.98
CA ALA A 163 -9.56 -11.87 0.62
C ALA A 163 -8.47 -11.15 -0.21
N LEU A 164 -7.78 -10.15 0.35
CA LEU A 164 -6.67 -9.45 -0.29
C LEU A 164 -5.52 -10.41 -0.65
N ALA A 165 -5.17 -11.34 0.23
CA ALA A 165 -4.14 -12.33 -0.05
C ALA A 165 -4.53 -13.27 -1.20
N SER A 166 -5.81 -13.68 -1.28
CA SER A 166 -6.32 -14.46 -2.41
C SER A 166 -6.32 -13.65 -3.71
N PHE A 167 -6.82 -12.41 -3.67
CA PHE A 167 -6.79 -11.47 -4.80
C PHE A 167 -5.37 -11.30 -5.34
N SER A 168 -4.38 -11.11 -4.47
CA SER A 168 -2.99 -10.91 -4.86
C SER A 168 -2.44 -12.10 -5.66
N ARG A 169 -2.73 -13.33 -5.23
CA ARG A 169 -2.29 -14.55 -5.94
C ARG A 169 -2.94 -14.68 -7.32
N CYS A 170 -4.25 -14.41 -7.42
CA CYS A 170 -4.94 -14.45 -8.71
C CYS A 170 -4.37 -13.40 -9.67
N LEU A 171 -4.20 -12.16 -9.20
CA LEU A 171 -3.64 -11.08 -10.00
C LEU A 171 -2.20 -11.40 -10.46
N ALA A 172 -1.40 -12.04 -9.62
CA ALA A 172 -0.04 -12.46 -9.98
C ALA A 172 -0.04 -13.42 -11.18
N GLU A 173 -0.94 -14.40 -11.19
CA GLU A 173 -1.03 -15.35 -12.30
C GLU A 173 -1.57 -14.71 -13.58
N GLU A 174 -2.61 -13.86 -13.47
CA GLU A 174 -3.21 -13.18 -14.61
C GLU A 174 -2.22 -12.22 -15.29
N GLU A 175 -1.42 -11.50 -14.52
CA GLU A 175 -0.50 -10.46 -15.03
C GLU A 175 0.92 -10.98 -15.34
N ARG A 176 1.23 -12.22 -15.03
CA ARG A 176 2.53 -12.85 -15.30
C ARG A 176 2.94 -12.74 -16.77
N GLN A 177 2.01 -12.96 -17.69
CA GLN A 177 2.25 -12.84 -19.14
C GLN A 177 2.66 -11.42 -19.59
N HIS A 178 2.30 -10.40 -18.80
CA HIS A 178 2.67 -9.00 -19.03
C HIS A 178 3.98 -8.60 -18.34
N GLY A 179 4.60 -9.53 -17.61
CA GLY A 179 5.83 -9.31 -16.87
C GLY A 179 5.63 -8.49 -15.57
N ILE A 180 4.39 -8.31 -15.13
CA ILE A 180 4.10 -7.68 -13.83
C ILE A 180 4.34 -8.70 -12.72
N ARG A 181 4.99 -8.23 -11.65
CA ARG A 181 5.22 -9.00 -10.44
C ARG A 181 4.24 -8.53 -9.36
N VAL A 182 3.74 -9.45 -8.57
CA VAL A 182 2.85 -9.11 -7.44
C VAL A 182 3.40 -9.74 -6.18
N SER A 183 3.59 -8.91 -5.15
CA SER A 183 4.07 -9.30 -3.83
C SER A 183 3.01 -9.01 -2.77
N THR A 184 2.83 -9.93 -1.84
CA THR A 184 2.03 -9.72 -0.63
C THR A 184 2.97 -9.56 0.56
N LEU A 185 2.98 -8.39 1.19
CA LEU A 185 3.72 -8.16 2.43
C LEU A 185 2.77 -8.33 3.62
N THR A 186 2.90 -9.47 4.28
CA THR A 186 2.11 -9.84 5.47
C THR A 186 2.81 -9.31 6.72
N LEU A 187 2.16 -8.38 7.42
CA LEU A 187 2.71 -7.71 8.60
C LEU A 187 2.11 -8.25 9.90
N GLY A 188 2.94 -8.39 10.92
CA GLY A 188 2.50 -8.38 12.30
C GLY A 188 2.05 -6.98 12.73
N ALA A 189 1.87 -6.76 14.03
CA ALA A 189 1.50 -5.44 14.55
C ALA A 189 2.58 -4.40 14.24
N VAL A 190 2.17 -3.25 13.71
CA VAL A 190 3.03 -2.10 13.37
C VAL A 190 2.54 -0.88 14.14
N ASN A 191 3.43 -0.19 14.84
CA ASN A 191 3.10 1.02 15.57
C ASN A 191 2.77 2.16 14.62
N THR A 192 1.48 2.38 14.38
CA THR A 192 0.95 3.39 13.45
C THR A 192 -0.29 4.07 14.06
N PRO A 193 -0.73 5.22 13.51
CA PRO A 193 -1.99 5.86 13.90
C PRO A 193 -3.26 5.02 13.61
N LEU A 194 -3.15 3.84 13.01
CA LEU A 194 -4.28 2.92 12.86
C LEU A 194 -4.85 2.49 14.22
N TRP A 195 -4.00 2.35 15.23
CA TRP A 195 -4.39 1.97 16.58
C TRP A 195 -5.09 3.09 17.37
N ASP A 196 -5.05 4.33 16.85
CA ASP A 196 -5.61 5.52 17.49
C ASP A 196 -6.95 5.94 16.83
N THR A 197 -7.53 5.07 15.98
CA THR A 197 -8.80 5.32 15.31
C THR A 197 -9.97 4.87 16.20
N GLU A 198 -11.13 5.53 16.05
CA GLU A 198 -12.36 5.21 16.79
C GLU A 198 -12.89 3.78 16.54
N THR A 199 -12.45 3.13 15.47
CA THR A 199 -12.88 1.77 15.09
C THR A 199 -11.99 0.67 15.64
N VAL A 200 -10.91 1.03 16.37
CA VAL A 200 -9.94 0.06 16.90
C VAL A 200 -9.79 0.23 18.41
N HIS A 201 -10.15 -0.80 19.14
CA HIS A 201 -9.99 -0.88 20.59
C HIS A 201 -9.02 -2.04 20.90
N SER A 202 -7.85 -1.71 21.43
CA SER A 202 -6.79 -2.69 21.72
C SER A 202 -5.89 -2.18 22.81
N SER A 203 -5.42 -3.09 23.66
CA SER A 203 -4.50 -2.83 24.77
C SER A 203 -3.07 -3.34 24.48
N PHE A 204 -2.71 -3.55 23.22
CA PHE A 204 -1.40 -4.06 22.86
C PHE A 204 -0.26 -3.09 23.19
N ASP A 205 0.88 -3.67 23.62
CA ASP A 205 2.09 -2.88 23.86
C ASP A 205 2.67 -2.34 22.55
N ARG A 206 2.54 -1.05 22.35
CA ARG A 206 3.02 -0.35 21.16
C ARG A 206 4.55 -0.40 20.99
N HIS A 207 5.31 -0.59 22.07
CA HIS A 207 6.77 -0.69 22.05
C HIS A 207 7.26 -2.05 21.52
N ALA A 208 6.43 -3.08 21.63
CA ALA A 208 6.73 -4.41 21.10
C ALA A 208 6.42 -4.53 19.59
N MET A 209 5.75 -3.54 18.98
CA MET A 209 5.38 -3.56 17.57
C MET A 209 6.54 -3.21 16.65
N LEU A 210 6.40 -3.56 15.37
CA LEU A 210 7.28 -3.06 14.30
C LEU A 210 7.16 -1.53 14.17
N THR A 211 8.22 -0.89 13.72
CA THR A 211 8.16 0.54 13.34
C THR A 211 7.73 0.68 11.88
N SER A 212 7.15 1.82 11.52
CA SER A 212 6.79 2.14 10.13
C SER A 212 8.01 2.20 9.22
N GLU A 213 9.15 2.64 9.74
CA GLU A 213 10.43 2.73 9.04
C GLU A 213 10.94 1.34 8.66
N ARG A 214 10.86 0.36 9.58
CA ARG A 214 11.25 -1.01 9.30
C ARG A 214 10.41 -1.65 8.21
N VAL A 215 9.11 -1.36 8.19
CA VAL A 215 8.22 -1.81 7.11
C VAL A 215 8.58 -1.13 5.79
N ALA A 216 8.88 0.17 5.80
CA ALA A 216 9.29 0.93 4.62
C ALA A 216 10.59 0.40 3.99
N GLU A 217 11.59 0.04 4.81
CA GLU A 217 12.82 -0.62 4.34
C GLU A 217 12.51 -1.96 3.64
N THR A 218 11.58 -2.73 4.18
CA THR A 218 11.16 -4.01 3.57
C THR A 218 10.45 -3.78 2.23
N LEU A 219 9.54 -2.80 2.15
CA LEU A 219 8.88 -2.40 0.91
C LEU A 219 9.89 -1.98 -0.16
N LEU A 220 10.88 -1.17 0.21
CA LEU A 220 11.95 -0.75 -0.69
C LEU A 220 12.80 -1.92 -1.16
N SER A 221 13.17 -2.83 -0.24
CA SER A 221 13.92 -4.04 -0.59
C SER A 221 13.18 -4.92 -1.61
N LEU A 222 11.85 -5.04 -1.50
CA LEU A 222 11.02 -5.75 -2.48
C LEU A 222 11.04 -5.04 -3.84
N ALA A 223 10.94 -3.72 -3.85
CA ALA A 223 10.96 -2.92 -5.08
C ALA A 223 12.29 -2.97 -5.82
N GLN A 224 13.39 -3.15 -5.09
CA GLN A 224 14.75 -3.22 -5.63
C GLN A 224 15.18 -4.62 -6.11
N GLN A 225 14.30 -5.64 -5.96
CA GLN A 225 14.60 -6.97 -6.48
C GLN A 225 14.75 -6.94 -8.01
N PRO A 226 15.71 -7.71 -8.58
CA PRO A 226 15.83 -7.84 -10.02
C PRO A 226 14.53 -8.28 -10.67
N SER A 227 14.25 -7.79 -11.87
CA SER A 227 13.00 -8.12 -12.59
C SER A 227 12.87 -9.60 -12.97
N SER A 228 13.96 -10.37 -12.82
CA SER A 228 13.99 -11.83 -13.07
C SER A 228 13.35 -12.66 -11.97
N ASN A 229 13.06 -12.06 -10.80
CA ASN A 229 12.49 -12.76 -9.65
C ASN A 229 11.41 -11.92 -8.94
N VAL A 230 10.57 -12.60 -8.22
CA VAL A 230 9.55 -12.01 -7.34
C VAL A 230 9.58 -12.71 -5.99
N MET A 231 9.44 -11.95 -4.93
CA MET A 231 9.13 -12.44 -3.59
C MET A 231 7.61 -12.38 -3.44
N GLU A 232 6.92 -13.50 -3.66
CA GLU A 232 5.45 -13.51 -3.79
C GLU A 232 4.74 -13.25 -2.47
N ASP A 233 5.24 -13.84 -1.37
CA ASP A 233 4.63 -13.76 -0.05
C ASP A 233 5.71 -13.65 1.04
N ILE A 234 5.76 -12.50 1.67
CA ILE A 234 6.75 -12.19 2.69
C ILE A 234 6.03 -11.86 3.99
N THR A 235 6.47 -12.48 5.06
CA THR A 235 5.95 -12.18 6.40
C THR A 235 7.02 -11.45 7.22
N LEU A 236 6.67 -10.27 7.74
CA LEU A 236 7.49 -9.50 8.67
C LEU A 236 6.76 -9.39 10.00
N MET A 237 7.34 -9.95 11.04
CA MET A 237 6.76 -10.01 12.38
C MET A 237 7.64 -9.28 13.40
N PRO A 238 7.05 -8.72 14.47
CA PRO A 238 7.82 -8.37 15.67
C PRO A 238 8.56 -9.59 16.20
N ALA A 239 9.78 -9.41 16.71
CA ALA A 239 10.52 -10.51 17.32
C ALA A 239 9.80 -11.08 18.58
N ALA A 240 8.95 -10.27 19.20
CA ALA A 240 8.08 -10.69 20.32
C ALA A 240 6.96 -11.66 19.89
N GLY A 241 6.76 -11.85 18.58
CA GLY A 241 5.70 -12.72 18.04
C GLY A 241 4.39 -12.01 17.77
N VAL A 242 3.30 -12.75 17.91
CA VAL A 242 1.94 -12.20 17.76
C VAL A 242 1.58 -11.48 19.05
N LEU A 243 1.20 -10.24 18.96
CA LEU A 243 0.77 -9.39 20.09
C LEU A 243 -0.74 -9.49 20.26
#